data_4c1c7bd46162953507283a18b98d98e5
#
_entry.id   4c1c7bd46162953507283a18b98d98e5
#
_cell.length_a   1.000
_cell.length_b   1.000
_cell.length_c   1.000
_cell.angle_alpha   90.00
_cell.angle_beta   90.00
_cell.angle_gamma   90.00
#
_symmetry.space_group_name_H-M   'P 1'
#
loop_
_entity.id
_entity.type
_entity.pdbx_description
1 polymer ?
#
loop_
_entity_poly.entity_id
_entity_poly.type
_entity_poly.pdbx_seq_one_letter_code
_entity_poly.pdbx_strand_id
1 'polypeptide(L)'
;MVATGASHTIALKYDGTVWTWGNNTNGQLGNNSTENSSSPVQVKSADGNRYLTNIIEISAGSDHNMALRNDGTVWTWGSNTYGQLGNGSSVNSMLPVQVKSADGNSFLADIVQISAGYVHSMALKKDG
;
A
#
# COMPACT_ATOMS: atom_id res chain seq x y z
N MET A 1 -11.09 2.98 -9.36
CA MET A 1 -9.71 2.96 -9.87
C MET A 1 -9.13 1.56 -9.71
N VAL A 2 -8.34 1.10 -10.67
CA VAL A 2 -7.70 -0.23 -10.63
C VAL A 2 -6.22 -0.07 -10.99
N ALA A 3 -5.36 -0.84 -10.31
CA ALA A 3 -3.95 -0.98 -10.64
C ALA A 3 -3.56 -2.47 -10.58
N THR A 4 -2.48 -2.83 -11.27
CA THR A 4 -2.00 -4.21 -11.30
C THR A 4 -0.51 -4.27 -10.96
N GLY A 5 -0.13 -5.23 -10.14
CA GLY A 5 1.25 -5.65 -9.98
C GLY A 5 1.61 -6.75 -10.97
N ALA A 6 2.72 -7.46 -10.73
CA ALA A 6 3.15 -8.56 -11.59
C ALA A 6 2.16 -9.75 -11.57
N SER A 7 1.56 -10.04 -10.40
CA SER A 7 0.71 -11.21 -10.22
C SER A 7 -0.47 -10.95 -9.27
N HIS A 8 -0.82 -9.70 -9.04
CA HIS A 8 -1.97 -9.31 -8.20
C HIS A 8 -2.65 -8.07 -8.75
N THR A 9 -3.87 -7.85 -8.32
CA THR A 9 -4.69 -6.69 -8.68
C THR A 9 -5.14 -5.97 -7.42
N ILE A 10 -5.19 -4.65 -7.50
CA ILE A 10 -5.71 -3.76 -6.45
C ILE A 10 -6.78 -2.85 -7.05
N ALA A 11 -7.90 -2.72 -6.36
CA ALA A 11 -9.03 -1.90 -6.77
C ALA A 11 -9.45 -0.97 -5.64
N LEU A 12 -9.65 0.30 -5.97
CA LEU A 12 -10.19 1.32 -5.09
C LEU A 12 -11.67 1.53 -5.45
N LYS A 13 -12.54 1.28 -4.49
CA LYS A 13 -13.97 1.56 -4.61
C LYS A 13 -14.26 3.04 -4.35
N TYR A 14 -15.40 3.49 -4.84
CA TYR A 14 -15.85 4.88 -4.69
C TYR A 14 -16.04 5.30 -3.22
N ASP A 15 -16.31 4.34 -2.33
CA ASP A 15 -16.46 4.55 -0.90
C ASP A 15 -15.11 4.68 -0.14
N GLY A 16 -13.98 4.67 -0.84
CA GLY A 16 -12.64 4.78 -0.25
C GLY A 16 -12.09 3.48 0.34
N THR A 17 -12.74 2.34 0.09
CA THR A 17 -12.24 1.02 0.49
C THR A 17 -11.39 0.39 -0.62
N VAL A 18 -10.43 -0.45 -0.22
CA VAL A 18 -9.46 -1.06 -1.12
C VAL A 18 -9.63 -2.58 -1.10
N TRP A 19 -9.60 -3.18 -2.28
CA TRP A 19 -9.79 -4.62 -2.50
C TRP A 19 -8.66 -5.16 -3.36
N THR A 20 -8.22 -6.38 -3.06
CA THR A 20 -7.06 -7.02 -3.71
C THR A 20 -7.35 -8.48 -4.00
N TRP A 21 -6.71 -9.05 -5.03
CA TRP A 21 -6.75 -10.48 -5.33
C TRP A 21 -5.54 -10.88 -6.15
N GLY A 22 -5.27 -12.19 -6.20
CA GLY A 22 -4.14 -12.78 -6.90
C GLY A 22 -3.08 -13.34 -5.96
N ASN A 23 -1.81 -13.18 -6.30
CA ASN A 23 -0.67 -13.66 -5.52
C ASN A 23 -0.56 -12.90 -4.20
N ASN A 24 -0.23 -13.63 -3.12
CA ASN A 24 -0.08 -13.07 -1.77
C ASN A 24 1.19 -13.57 -1.05
N THR A 25 2.13 -14.15 -1.76
CA THR A 25 3.34 -14.73 -1.17
C THR A 25 4.12 -13.73 -0.30
N ASN A 26 4.09 -12.46 -0.67
CA ASN A 26 4.76 -11.37 0.05
C ASN A 26 3.81 -10.52 0.92
N GLY A 27 2.54 -10.93 1.07
CA GLY A 27 1.54 -10.15 1.81
C GLY A 27 0.92 -9.02 1.00
N GLN A 28 1.05 -9.03 -0.34
CA GLN A 28 0.56 -7.94 -1.20
C GLN A 28 -0.95 -7.79 -1.23
N LEU A 29 -1.72 -8.74 -0.70
CA LEU A 29 -3.17 -8.56 -0.56
C LEU A 29 -3.58 -7.76 0.69
N GLY A 30 -2.67 -7.54 1.64
CA GLY A 30 -2.91 -6.66 2.78
C GLY A 30 -4.02 -7.12 3.73
N ASN A 31 -4.29 -8.43 3.79
CA ASN A 31 -5.39 -9.02 4.57
C ASN A 31 -4.91 -9.80 5.80
N ASN A 32 -3.67 -9.55 6.25
CA ASN A 32 -3.01 -10.24 7.36
C ASN A 32 -2.79 -11.74 7.10
N SER A 33 -2.51 -12.10 5.85
CA SER A 33 -2.27 -13.47 5.39
C SER A 33 -1.23 -13.46 4.26
N THR A 34 -0.64 -14.60 3.97
CA THR A 34 0.19 -14.84 2.79
C THR A 34 -0.45 -15.85 1.83
N GLU A 35 -1.72 -16.18 2.06
CA GLU A 35 -2.48 -17.08 1.17
C GLU A 35 -2.97 -16.30 -0.07
N ASN A 36 -2.76 -16.89 -1.25
CA ASN A 36 -3.31 -16.38 -2.51
C ASN A 36 -4.84 -16.35 -2.46
N SER A 37 -5.45 -15.41 -3.18
CA SER A 37 -6.90 -15.36 -3.29
C SER A 37 -7.34 -15.22 -4.74
N SER A 38 -8.23 -16.11 -5.18
CA SER A 38 -8.86 -16.03 -6.51
C SER A 38 -10.10 -15.13 -6.54
N SER A 39 -10.48 -14.57 -5.40
CA SER A 39 -11.58 -13.62 -5.28
C SER A 39 -11.13 -12.37 -4.52
N PRO A 40 -11.77 -11.21 -4.74
CA PRO A 40 -11.40 -9.98 -4.04
C PRO A 40 -11.51 -10.11 -2.52
N VAL A 41 -10.44 -9.71 -1.82
CA VAL A 41 -10.41 -9.57 -0.37
C VAL A 41 -10.22 -8.10 -0.01
N GLN A 42 -10.81 -7.68 1.09
CA GLN A 42 -10.69 -6.28 1.52
C GLN A 42 -9.39 -6.08 2.30
N VAL A 43 -8.66 -5.02 1.94
CA VAL A 43 -7.42 -4.64 2.64
C VAL A 43 -7.74 -4.21 4.06
N LYS A 44 -7.01 -4.76 5.03
CA LYS A 44 -7.20 -4.45 6.45
C LYS A 44 -6.52 -3.15 6.85
N SER A 45 -6.91 -2.61 7.99
CA SER A 45 -6.20 -1.52 8.66
C SER A 45 -4.84 -1.99 9.21
N ALA A 46 -3.97 -1.05 9.56
CA ALA A 46 -2.63 -1.34 10.05
C ALA A 46 -2.61 -2.24 11.31
N ASP A 47 -3.63 -2.15 12.15
CA ASP A 47 -3.77 -3.00 13.35
C ASP A 47 -4.39 -4.38 13.05
N GLY A 48 -4.85 -4.62 11.82
CA GLY A 48 -5.49 -5.86 11.39
C GLY A 48 -6.91 -6.07 11.90
N ASN A 49 -7.48 -5.15 12.68
CA ASN A 49 -8.78 -5.32 13.33
C ASN A 49 -9.95 -4.72 12.55
N ARG A 50 -9.67 -3.80 11.64
CA ARG A 50 -10.64 -3.11 10.80
C ARG A 50 -10.19 -3.17 9.34
N TYR A 51 -10.75 -2.30 8.50
CA TYR A 51 -10.41 -2.18 7.09
C TYR A 51 -9.83 -0.81 6.78
N LEU A 52 -8.95 -0.76 5.78
CA LEU A 52 -8.37 0.47 5.26
C LEU A 52 -9.46 1.29 4.59
N THR A 53 -9.58 2.55 4.97
CA THR A 53 -10.64 3.46 4.50
C THR A 53 -10.08 4.85 4.17
N ASN A 54 -10.93 5.69 3.56
CA ASN A 54 -10.58 7.07 3.19
C ASN A 54 -9.45 7.15 2.17
N ILE A 55 -9.30 6.13 1.34
CA ILE A 55 -8.30 6.10 0.28
C ILE A 55 -8.83 6.84 -0.93
N ILE A 56 -7.98 7.66 -1.56
CA ILE A 56 -8.30 8.47 -2.72
C ILE A 56 -7.47 8.13 -3.96
N GLU A 57 -6.35 7.42 -3.77
CA GLU A 57 -5.49 6.98 -4.86
C GLU A 57 -4.78 5.68 -4.49
N ILE A 58 -4.55 4.81 -5.47
CA ILE A 58 -3.79 3.56 -5.31
C ILE A 58 -2.76 3.43 -6.42
N SER A 59 -1.66 2.72 -6.12
CA SER A 59 -0.66 2.33 -7.11
C SER A 59 -0.07 0.97 -6.71
N ALA A 60 0.36 0.19 -7.70
CA ALA A 60 0.93 -1.13 -7.49
C ALA A 60 2.30 -1.24 -8.18
N GLY A 61 3.29 -1.72 -7.44
CA GLY A 61 4.56 -2.20 -7.99
C GLY A 61 4.47 -3.69 -8.30
N SER A 62 5.62 -4.36 -8.52
CA SER A 62 5.63 -5.80 -8.81
C SER A 62 4.87 -6.59 -7.73
N ASP A 63 5.28 -6.46 -6.47
CA ASP A 63 4.76 -7.25 -5.34
C ASP A 63 4.47 -6.38 -4.11
N HIS A 64 4.24 -5.09 -4.29
CA HIS A 64 3.86 -4.16 -3.23
C HIS A 64 2.79 -3.18 -3.72
N ASN A 65 2.12 -2.56 -2.79
CA ASN A 65 1.08 -1.57 -3.07
C ASN A 65 1.31 -0.28 -2.30
N MET A 66 0.76 0.79 -2.85
CA MET A 66 0.66 2.10 -2.22
C MET A 66 -0.78 2.57 -2.21
N ALA A 67 -1.17 3.25 -1.16
CA ALA A 67 -2.46 3.92 -1.03
C ALA A 67 -2.26 5.32 -0.44
N LEU A 68 -2.84 6.32 -1.07
CA LEU A 68 -2.90 7.69 -0.58
C LEU A 68 -4.24 7.90 0.13
N ARG A 69 -4.18 8.30 1.39
CA ARG A 69 -5.37 8.65 2.17
C ARG A 69 -5.71 10.12 1.98
N ASN A 70 -6.96 10.47 2.14
CA ASN A 70 -7.47 11.84 1.98
C ASN A 70 -6.86 12.86 2.95
N ASP A 71 -6.20 12.43 4.01
CA ASP A 71 -5.44 13.27 4.95
C ASP A 71 -3.99 13.54 4.51
N GLY A 72 -3.59 13.09 3.32
CA GLY A 72 -2.24 13.28 2.78
C GLY A 72 -1.20 12.29 3.29
N THR A 73 -1.60 11.23 4.01
CA THR A 73 -0.71 10.16 4.45
C THR A 73 -0.65 9.04 3.43
N VAL A 74 0.48 8.31 3.39
CA VAL A 74 0.72 7.21 2.46
C VAL A 74 0.88 5.91 3.23
N TRP A 75 0.21 4.87 2.75
CA TRP A 75 0.22 3.52 3.31
C TRP A 75 0.71 2.53 2.27
N THR A 76 1.55 1.58 2.69
CA THR A 76 2.20 0.62 1.81
C THR A 76 2.16 -0.78 2.43
N TRP A 77 2.15 -1.82 1.60
CA TRP A 77 2.19 -3.23 2.06
C TRP A 77 2.67 -4.14 0.94
N GLY A 78 3.06 -5.36 1.32
CA GLY A 78 3.63 -6.36 0.43
C GLY A 78 5.13 -6.50 0.58
N SER A 79 5.83 -6.72 -0.51
CA SER A 79 7.29 -6.91 -0.55
C SER A 79 8.05 -5.67 -0.08
N ASN A 80 9.10 -5.90 0.71
CA ASN A 80 9.95 -4.83 1.25
C ASN A 80 11.45 -5.17 1.18
N THR A 81 11.84 -6.15 0.39
CA THR A 81 13.23 -6.60 0.28
C THR A 81 14.19 -5.46 -0.07
N TYR A 82 13.72 -4.48 -0.84
CA TYR A 82 14.50 -3.31 -1.26
C TYR A 82 14.11 -2.03 -0.51
N GLY A 83 13.35 -2.13 0.58
CA GLY A 83 12.89 -0.96 1.34
C GLY A 83 11.75 -0.17 0.68
N GLN A 84 11.04 -0.76 -0.28
CA GLN A 84 10.00 -0.10 -1.07
C GLN A 84 8.79 0.36 -0.26
N LEU A 85 8.60 -0.17 0.96
CA LEU A 85 7.51 0.25 1.84
C LEU A 85 7.79 1.58 2.57
N GLY A 86 9.06 2.03 2.60
CA GLY A 86 9.41 3.33 3.17
C GLY A 86 9.12 3.48 4.67
N ASN A 87 9.13 2.38 5.44
CA ASN A 87 8.81 2.37 6.87
C ASN A 87 10.04 2.20 7.79
N GLY A 88 11.25 2.33 7.23
CA GLY A 88 12.49 2.15 7.99
C GLY A 88 12.86 0.69 8.23
N SER A 89 12.24 -0.25 7.53
CA SER A 89 12.44 -1.70 7.62
C SER A 89 12.71 -2.28 6.23
N SER A 90 13.23 -3.49 6.17
CA SER A 90 13.32 -4.31 4.95
C SER A 90 12.50 -5.60 5.06
N VAL A 91 11.57 -5.68 6.02
CA VAL A 91 10.70 -6.83 6.22
C VAL A 91 9.38 -6.61 5.47
N ASN A 92 8.92 -7.64 4.75
CA ASN A 92 7.62 -7.65 4.07
C ASN A 92 6.49 -7.41 5.08
N SER A 93 5.40 -6.79 4.64
CA SER A 93 4.25 -6.56 5.51
C SER A 93 2.95 -7.09 4.89
N MET A 94 2.24 -7.92 5.65
CA MET A 94 0.90 -8.42 5.32
C MET A 94 -0.21 -7.42 5.64
N LEU A 95 0.13 -6.31 6.28
CA LEU A 95 -0.78 -5.23 6.65
C LEU A 95 -0.23 -3.89 6.19
N PRO A 96 -1.07 -2.90 5.89
CA PRO A 96 -0.62 -1.56 5.58
C PRO A 96 0.26 -0.97 6.68
N VAL A 97 1.42 -0.44 6.29
CA VAL A 97 2.32 0.33 7.15
C VAL A 97 2.37 1.77 6.66
N GLN A 98 2.50 2.71 7.57
CA GLN A 98 2.57 4.13 7.21
C GLN A 98 4.00 4.50 6.78
N VAL A 99 4.12 5.19 5.64
CA VAL A 99 5.41 5.66 5.14
C VAL A 99 5.98 6.73 6.06
N LYS A 100 7.25 6.60 6.41
CA LYS A 100 7.95 7.55 7.28
C LYS A 100 8.43 8.78 6.53
N SER A 101 8.65 9.87 7.27
CA SER A 101 9.33 11.06 6.79
C SER A 101 10.81 10.77 6.50
N ALA A 102 11.46 11.67 5.74
CA ALA A 102 12.85 11.51 5.34
C ALA A 102 13.83 11.39 6.51
N ASP A 103 13.52 12.03 7.65
CA ASP A 103 14.33 11.94 8.87
C ASP A 103 14.04 10.67 9.70
N GLY A 104 13.02 9.89 9.32
CA GLY A 104 12.60 8.68 9.99
C GLY A 104 11.92 8.88 11.35
N ASN A 105 11.73 10.12 11.80
CA ASN A 105 11.22 10.43 13.14
C ASN A 105 9.71 10.66 13.19
N SER A 106 9.09 10.93 12.04
CA SER A 106 7.65 11.13 11.91
C SER A 106 7.13 10.39 10.68
N PHE A 107 5.92 10.71 10.26
CA PHE A 107 5.30 10.11 9.07
C PHE A 107 5.24 11.12 7.92
N LEU A 108 5.34 10.59 6.70
CA LEU A 108 5.21 11.38 5.49
C LEU A 108 3.80 11.99 5.42
N ALA A 109 3.72 13.28 5.15
CA ALA A 109 2.47 14.04 5.15
C ALA A 109 2.42 15.00 3.95
N ASP A 110 1.24 15.59 3.73
CA ASP A 110 0.99 16.55 2.65
C ASP A 110 1.25 15.98 1.26
N ILE A 111 1.01 14.68 1.08
CA ILE A 111 1.17 14.00 -0.19
C ILE A 111 -0.08 14.24 -1.05
N VAL A 112 0.16 14.53 -2.34
CA VAL A 112 -0.89 14.81 -3.33
C VAL A 112 -0.92 13.82 -4.48
N GLN A 113 0.14 13.00 -4.64
CA GLN A 113 0.23 12.00 -5.70
C GLN A 113 1.19 10.89 -5.31
N ILE A 114 0.89 9.66 -5.73
CA ILE A 114 1.75 8.49 -5.51
C ILE A 114 1.99 7.75 -6.82
N SER A 115 3.13 7.05 -6.90
CA SER A 115 3.44 6.15 -8.01
C SER A 115 4.37 5.05 -7.53
N ALA A 116 4.06 3.81 -7.87
CA ALA A 116 4.90 2.66 -7.62
C ALA A 116 5.62 2.26 -8.92
N GLY A 117 6.92 2.09 -8.83
CA GLY A 117 7.71 1.40 -9.84
C GLY A 117 7.81 -0.09 -9.52
N TYR A 118 8.63 -0.82 -10.26
CA TYR A 118 8.74 -2.28 -10.09
C TYR A 118 9.09 -2.67 -8.65
N VAL A 119 10.14 -2.07 -8.07
CA VAL A 119 10.61 -2.33 -6.70
C VAL A 119 10.91 -1.03 -5.92
N HIS A 120 10.25 0.06 -6.25
CA HIS A 120 10.38 1.35 -5.56
C HIS A 120 9.06 2.08 -5.49
N SER A 121 8.99 3.05 -4.61
CA SER A 121 7.79 3.87 -4.38
C SER A 121 8.14 5.34 -4.46
N MET A 122 7.24 6.14 -5.00
CA MET A 122 7.38 7.60 -5.12
C MET A 122 6.15 8.30 -4.59
N ALA A 123 6.35 9.45 -3.98
CA ALA A 123 5.29 10.30 -3.50
C ALA A 123 5.65 11.78 -3.77
N LEU A 124 4.67 12.55 -4.22
CA LEU A 124 4.82 13.99 -4.48
C LEU A 124 4.15 14.77 -3.36
N LYS A 125 4.92 15.65 -2.71
CA LYS A 125 4.39 16.59 -1.71
C LYS A 125 3.71 17.78 -2.38
N LYS A 126 2.79 18.39 -1.64
CA LYS A 126 2.04 19.58 -2.08
C LYS A 126 2.92 20.77 -2.44
N ASP A 127 4.09 20.87 -1.82
CA ASP A 127 5.06 21.95 -2.06
C ASP A 127 6.07 21.65 -3.18
N GLY A 128 5.91 20.53 -3.88
CA GLY A 128 6.81 20.08 -4.95
C GLY A 128 8.00 19.29 -4.44
#